data_696959b945a740942aa0e844ea96d99d
#
_entry.id   696959b945a740942aa0e844ea96d99d
#
_cell.length_a   1.000
_cell.length_b   1.000
_cell.length_c   1.000
_cell.angle_alpha   90.00
_cell.angle_beta   90.00
_cell.angle_gamma   90.00
#
_symmetry.space_group_name_H-M   'P 1'
#
loop_
_entity.id
_entity.type
_entity.pdbx_description
1 polymer ?
#
loop_
_entity_poly.entity_id
_entity_poly.type
_entity_poly.pdbx_seq_one_letter_code
_entity_poly.pdbx_strand_id
1 'polypeptide(L)'
;MATSTSPTKAYTDDHGIERATKQQQDGAADELAEKAPAVGHLMRMNERFAAQGGNQFAAGVTYFSVLSLFPLLMLVFAGLGFFLNARPDLMQQIQDQVTQSIDGDLGDMVNDLITSAIDQRGAVAGIGLLTTLWSGLGWMNNLRVGVSAMWNLDADEGGNFVTKKLWDLLGLIGLIVLFVVAFAVTALGVSSWTNT
;
A
#
# COMPACT_ATOMS: atom_id res chain seq x y z
N MET A 1 -16.65 19.73 47.88
CA MET A 1 -16.93 18.34 48.33
C MET A 1 -17.09 17.49 47.10
N ALA A 2 -16.07 16.74 46.74
CA ALA A 2 -16.16 15.79 45.62
C ALA A 2 -16.78 14.50 46.18
N THR A 3 -18.00 14.16 45.72
CA THR A 3 -18.66 12.89 46.01
C THR A 3 -17.92 11.80 45.26
N SER A 4 -17.10 11.02 45.96
CA SER A 4 -16.56 9.76 45.48
C SER A 4 -17.72 8.80 45.27
N THR A 5 -18.18 8.64 44.03
CA THR A 5 -19.07 7.55 43.65
C THR A 5 -18.24 6.27 43.56
N SER A 6 -18.22 5.51 44.64
CA SER A 6 -17.67 4.15 44.60
C SER A 6 -18.49 3.31 43.65
N PRO A 7 -17.88 2.67 42.65
CA PRO A 7 -18.60 1.79 41.72
C PRO A 7 -19.25 0.62 42.47
N THR A 8 -20.43 0.22 42.03
CA THR A 8 -21.17 -0.92 42.58
C THR A 8 -20.31 -2.19 42.52
N LYS A 9 -20.40 -3.07 43.53
CA LYS A 9 -19.58 -4.28 43.66
C LYS A 9 -19.52 -5.15 42.38
N ALA A 10 -20.65 -5.29 41.68
CA ALA A 10 -20.72 -6.05 40.40
C ALA A 10 -19.88 -5.42 39.29
N TYR A 11 -19.75 -4.09 39.26
CA TYR A 11 -18.94 -3.38 38.26
C TYR A 11 -17.44 -3.42 38.61
N THR A 12 -17.13 -3.63 39.89
CA THR A 12 -15.75 -3.71 40.38
C THR A 12 -15.13 -5.07 40.08
N ASP A 13 -15.92 -6.15 40.09
CA ASP A 13 -15.40 -7.52 39.89
C ASP A 13 -14.95 -7.78 38.45
N ASP A 14 -15.70 -7.38 37.42
CA ASP A 14 -15.30 -7.53 36.05
C ASP A 14 -14.10 -6.67 35.66
N HIS A 15 -14.12 -5.39 36.07
CA HIS A 15 -12.97 -4.51 35.84
C HIS A 15 -11.75 -4.82 36.72
N GLY A 16 -11.96 -5.46 37.88
CA GLY A 16 -10.88 -5.94 38.75
C GLY A 16 -10.12 -7.10 38.11
N ILE A 17 -10.82 -8.03 37.44
CA ILE A 17 -10.24 -9.16 36.72
C ILE A 17 -9.48 -8.66 35.49
N GLU A 18 -10.07 -7.75 34.69
CA GLU A 18 -9.39 -7.16 33.52
C GLU A 18 -8.10 -6.41 33.91
N ARG A 19 -8.14 -5.62 34.98
CA ARG A 19 -6.94 -4.91 35.50
C ARG A 19 -5.88 -5.86 36.00
N ALA A 20 -6.26 -6.91 36.73
CA ALA A 20 -5.32 -7.92 37.23
C ALA A 20 -4.68 -8.71 36.07
N THR A 21 -5.46 -9.07 35.05
CA THR A 21 -4.96 -9.75 33.85
C THR A 21 -4.01 -8.85 33.05
N LYS A 22 -4.34 -7.57 32.92
CA LYS A 22 -3.50 -6.59 32.23
C LYS A 22 -2.18 -6.35 32.97
N GLN A 23 -2.23 -6.17 34.31
CA GLN A 23 -1.03 -6.05 35.13
C GLN A 23 -0.13 -7.29 35.08
N GLN A 24 -0.71 -8.49 34.99
CA GLN A 24 0.04 -9.72 34.89
C GLN A 24 0.69 -9.90 33.51
N GLN A 25 0.01 -9.45 32.45
CA GLN A 25 0.57 -9.41 31.10
C GLN A 25 1.68 -8.36 30.99
N ASP A 26 1.49 -7.16 31.53
CA ASP A 26 2.47 -6.11 31.54
C ASP A 26 3.74 -6.52 32.31
N GLY A 27 3.58 -7.16 33.49
CA GLY A 27 4.70 -7.68 34.26
C GLY A 27 5.50 -8.81 33.58
N ALA A 28 4.83 -9.70 32.86
CA ALA A 28 5.51 -10.74 32.09
C ALA A 28 6.23 -10.14 30.86
N ALA A 29 5.66 -9.13 30.25
CA ALA A 29 6.26 -8.38 29.15
C ALA A 29 7.52 -7.62 29.60
N ASP A 30 7.47 -6.97 30.76
CA ASP A 30 8.60 -6.25 31.35
C ASP A 30 9.76 -7.20 31.71
N GLU A 31 9.46 -8.37 32.28
CA GLU A 31 10.47 -9.39 32.61
C GLU A 31 11.16 -9.96 31.33
N LEU A 32 10.40 -10.15 30.26
CA LEU A 32 10.94 -10.57 28.96
C LEU A 32 11.78 -9.44 28.32
N ALA A 33 11.35 -8.18 28.46
CA ALA A 33 12.07 -7.02 27.96
C ALA A 33 13.42 -6.81 28.65
N GLU A 34 13.50 -7.14 29.95
CA GLU A 34 14.74 -7.06 30.73
C GLU A 34 15.73 -8.16 30.33
N LYS A 35 15.24 -9.37 30.07
CA LYS A 35 16.08 -10.52 29.64
C LYS A 35 16.55 -10.44 28.19
N ALA A 36 15.79 -9.76 27.32
CA ALA A 36 16.09 -9.63 25.90
C ALA A 36 15.82 -8.20 25.41
N PRO A 37 16.84 -7.33 25.34
CA PRO A 37 16.66 -5.92 24.96
C PRO A 37 15.98 -5.70 23.60
N ALA A 38 16.20 -6.61 22.64
CA ALA A 38 15.55 -6.58 21.32
C ALA A 38 14.02 -6.80 21.44
N VAL A 39 13.60 -7.73 22.31
CA VAL A 39 12.18 -7.99 22.55
C VAL A 39 11.51 -6.78 23.23
N GLY A 40 12.19 -6.19 24.24
CA GLY A 40 11.70 -4.98 24.88
C GLY A 40 11.58 -3.80 23.92
N HIS A 41 12.47 -3.68 22.95
CA HIS A 41 12.38 -2.66 21.90
C HIS A 41 11.15 -2.90 21.00
N LEU A 42 10.91 -4.11 20.56
CA LEU A 42 9.75 -4.47 19.73
C LEU A 42 8.43 -4.27 20.48
N MET A 43 8.37 -4.58 21.78
CA MET A 43 7.19 -4.34 22.60
C MET A 43 6.85 -2.85 22.70
N ARG A 44 7.82 -2.02 23.04
CA ARG A 44 7.62 -0.55 23.08
C ARG A 44 7.23 0.03 21.72
N MET A 45 7.77 -0.53 20.65
CA MET A 45 7.40 -0.13 19.30
C MET A 45 5.95 -0.49 18.99
N ASN A 46 5.50 -1.68 19.38
CA ASN A 46 4.13 -2.13 19.19
C ASN A 46 3.13 -1.34 20.03
N GLU A 47 3.46 -1.06 21.29
CA GLU A 47 2.66 -0.21 22.19
C GLU A 47 2.50 1.19 21.63
N ARG A 48 3.60 1.80 21.17
CA ARG A 48 3.57 3.11 20.53
C ARG A 48 2.74 3.11 19.26
N PHE A 49 2.88 2.08 18.42
CA PHE A 49 2.08 1.90 17.22
C PHE A 49 0.59 1.82 17.55
N ALA A 50 0.21 1.02 18.54
CA ALA A 50 -1.18 0.90 18.97
C ALA A 50 -1.72 2.20 19.60
N ALA A 51 -0.94 2.85 20.47
CA ALA A 51 -1.33 4.09 21.13
C ALA A 51 -1.55 5.26 20.15
N GLN A 52 -0.79 5.29 19.06
CA GLN A 52 -0.90 6.32 18.02
C GLN A 52 -1.90 5.97 16.90
N GLY A 53 -2.70 4.92 17.09
CA GLY A 53 -3.70 4.52 16.09
C GLY A 53 -3.11 3.90 14.82
N GLY A 54 -1.94 3.27 14.92
CA GLY A 54 -1.22 2.69 13.79
C GLY A 54 -2.06 1.72 12.95
N ASN A 55 -2.94 0.94 13.59
CA ASN A 55 -3.85 0.03 12.89
C ASN A 55 -4.83 0.77 11.96
N GLN A 56 -5.30 1.96 12.33
CA GLN A 56 -6.20 2.76 11.50
C GLN A 56 -5.48 3.30 10.26
N PHE A 57 -4.24 3.77 10.43
CA PHE A 57 -3.43 4.22 9.30
C PHE A 57 -3.03 3.07 8.39
N ALA A 58 -2.67 1.91 8.95
CA ALA A 58 -2.40 0.70 8.19
C ALA A 58 -3.62 0.25 7.37
N ALA A 59 -4.81 0.28 7.96
CA ALA A 59 -6.06 0.00 7.26
C ALA A 59 -6.30 0.98 6.11
N GLY A 60 -6.07 2.29 6.31
CA GLY A 60 -6.16 3.31 5.28
C GLY A 60 -5.18 3.06 4.12
N VAL A 61 -3.92 2.79 4.42
CA VAL A 61 -2.91 2.44 3.41
C VAL A 61 -3.32 1.19 2.64
N THR A 62 -3.77 0.14 3.32
CA THR A 62 -4.25 -1.10 2.68
C THR A 62 -5.45 -0.85 1.78
N TYR A 63 -6.44 -0.08 2.24
CA TYR A 63 -7.62 0.28 1.45
C TYR A 63 -7.23 0.96 0.13
N PHE A 64 -6.40 2.00 0.19
CA PHE A 64 -5.94 2.68 -1.02
C PHE A 64 -5.03 1.82 -1.89
N SER A 65 -4.25 0.90 -1.32
CA SER A 65 -3.46 -0.08 -2.09
C SER A 65 -4.35 -1.00 -2.92
N VAL A 66 -5.41 -1.55 -2.31
CA VAL A 66 -6.38 -2.39 -3.02
C VAL A 66 -7.16 -1.58 -4.06
N LEU A 67 -7.59 -0.35 -3.71
CA LEU A 67 -8.33 0.51 -4.62
C LEU A 67 -7.50 0.92 -5.85
N SER A 68 -6.19 1.12 -5.68
CA SER A 68 -5.28 1.49 -6.78
C SER A 68 -4.93 0.34 -7.71
N LEU A 69 -5.24 -0.90 -7.35
CA LEU A 69 -4.88 -2.08 -8.15
C LEU A 69 -5.53 -2.03 -9.54
N PHE A 70 -6.82 -1.69 -9.63
CA PHE A 70 -7.53 -1.60 -10.90
C PHE A 70 -6.98 -0.49 -11.82
N PRO A 71 -6.83 0.77 -11.37
CA PRO A 71 -6.21 1.82 -12.17
C PRO A 71 -4.77 1.50 -12.60
N LEU A 72 -3.99 0.86 -11.72
CA LEU A 72 -2.64 0.41 -12.06
C LEU A 72 -2.65 -0.63 -13.18
N LEU A 73 -3.54 -1.63 -13.12
CA LEU A 73 -3.71 -2.59 -14.19
C LEU A 73 -4.11 -1.91 -15.51
N MET A 74 -5.01 -0.91 -15.45
CA MET A 74 -5.36 -0.12 -16.64
C MET A 74 -4.13 0.57 -17.26
N LEU A 75 -3.25 1.15 -16.44
CA LEU A 75 -2.01 1.76 -16.93
C LEU A 75 -1.04 0.73 -17.53
N VAL A 76 -0.92 -0.45 -16.93
CA VAL A 76 -0.10 -1.54 -17.47
C VAL A 76 -0.64 -1.98 -18.82
N PHE A 77 -1.95 -2.23 -18.96
CA PHE A 77 -2.56 -2.60 -20.23
C PHE A 77 -2.46 -1.49 -21.28
N ALA A 78 -2.64 -0.23 -20.90
CA ALA A 78 -2.44 0.90 -21.78
C ALA A 78 -0.98 0.98 -22.26
N GLY A 79 -0.02 0.81 -21.37
CA GLY A 79 1.40 0.76 -21.69
C GLY A 79 1.75 -0.36 -22.67
N LEU A 80 1.23 -1.58 -22.44
CA LEU A 80 1.34 -2.69 -23.36
C LEU A 80 0.69 -2.38 -24.72
N GLY A 81 -0.48 -1.75 -24.73
CA GLY A 81 -1.16 -1.31 -25.96
C GLY A 81 -0.33 -0.30 -26.77
N PHE A 82 0.32 0.67 -26.11
CA PHE A 82 1.26 1.58 -26.78
C PHE A 82 2.49 0.85 -27.30
N PHE A 83 3.04 -0.07 -26.54
CA PHE A 83 4.21 -0.86 -26.94
C PHE A 83 3.92 -1.75 -28.14
N LEU A 84 2.79 -2.48 -28.13
CA LEU A 84 2.37 -3.35 -29.24
C LEU A 84 2.01 -2.56 -30.50
N ASN A 85 1.39 -1.38 -30.35
CA ASN A 85 1.12 -0.50 -31.47
C ASN A 85 2.41 -0.01 -32.15
N ALA A 86 3.50 0.15 -31.39
CA ALA A 86 4.82 0.51 -31.92
C ALA A 86 5.58 -0.69 -32.54
N ARG A 87 5.09 -1.92 -32.35
CA ARG A 87 5.70 -3.18 -32.79
C ARG A 87 4.67 -4.08 -33.48
N PRO A 88 4.26 -3.76 -34.73
CA PRO A 88 3.25 -4.53 -35.45
C PRO A 88 3.65 -6.01 -35.68
N ASP A 89 4.95 -6.27 -35.78
CA ASP A 89 5.53 -7.61 -35.89
C ASP A 89 5.21 -8.49 -34.67
N LEU A 90 5.33 -7.93 -33.45
CA LEU A 90 4.98 -8.64 -32.21
C LEU A 90 3.47 -8.83 -32.10
N MET A 91 2.71 -7.84 -32.52
CA MET A 91 1.25 -7.92 -32.51
C MET A 91 0.76 -9.07 -33.36
N GLN A 92 1.26 -9.22 -34.63
CA GLN A 92 0.93 -10.33 -35.48
C GLN A 92 1.31 -11.69 -34.88
N GLN A 93 2.52 -11.80 -34.32
CA GLN A 93 2.95 -13.04 -33.67
C GLN A 93 2.02 -13.46 -32.54
N ILE A 94 1.54 -12.48 -31.69
CA ILE A 94 0.61 -12.76 -30.60
C ILE A 94 -0.74 -13.22 -31.16
N GLN A 95 -1.27 -12.54 -32.19
CA GLN A 95 -2.55 -12.90 -32.81
C GLN A 95 -2.46 -14.30 -33.50
N ASP A 96 -1.38 -14.59 -34.19
CA ASP A 96 -1.15 -15.89 -34.78
C ASP A 96 -1.06 -17.00 -33.73
N GLN A 97 -0.41 -16.73 -32.62
CA GLN A 97 -0.29 -17.68 -31.51
C GLN A 97 -1.63 -17.92 -30.80
N VAL A 98 -2.45 -16.88 -30.64
CA VAL A 98 -3.82 -17.00 -30.13
C VAL A 98 -4.65 -17.86 -31.07
N THR A 99 -4.64 -17.57 -32.36
CA THR A 99 -5.40 -18.32 -33.37
C THR A 99 -4.97 -19.79 -33.48
N GLN A 100 -3.66 -20.07 -33.29
CA GLN A 100 -3.14 -21.44 -33.25
C GLN A 100 -3.48 -22.20 -31.96
N SER A 101 -3.63 -21.48 -30.84
CA SER A 101 -3.83 -22.10 -29.52
C SER A 101 -5.31 -22.21 -29.14
N ILE A 102 -6.15 -21.38 -29.71
CA ILE A 102 -7.58 -21.26 -29.40
C ILE A 102 -8.37 -21.27 -30.69
N ASP A 103 -8.98 -22.42 -31.02
CA ASP A 103 -9.77 -22.59 -32.24
C ASP A 103 -11.19 -22.00 -32.12
N GLY A 104 -11.71 -21.49 -33.24
CA GLY A 104 -13.09 -21.06 -33.41
C GLY A 104 -13.41 -19.71 -32.78
N ASP A 105 -14.69 -19.49 -32.46
CA ASP A 105 -15.25 -18.21 -32.01
C ASP A 105 -14.53 -17.60 -30.80
N LEU A 106 -13.94 -18.43 -29.95
CA LEU A 106 -13.17 -17.96 -28.77
C LEU A 106 -11.84 -17.31 -29.18
N GLY A 107 -11.15 -17.84 -30.20
CA GLY A 107 -9.93 -17.26 -30.73
C GLY A 107 -10.20 -15.88 -31.34
N ASP A 108 -11.27 -15.77 -32.12
CA ASP A 108 -11.70 -14.51 -32.71
C ASP A 108 -12.09 -13.47 -31.63
N MET A 109 -12.82 -13.89 -30.61
CA MET A 109 -13.19 -13.03 -29.49
C MET A 109 -11.96 -12.50 -28.73
N VAL A 110 -10.94 -13.33 -28.51
CA VAL A 110 -9.70 -12.90 -27.84
C VAL A 110 -8.93 -11.91 -28.72
N ASN A 111 -8.84 -12.15 -30.02
CA ASN A 111 -8.20 -11.23 -30.97
C ASN A 111 -8.91 -9.88 -31.05
N ASP A 112 -10.24 -9.88 -31.03
CA ASP A 112 -11.05 -8.66 -30.98
C ASP A 112 -10.83 -7.87 -29.68
N LEU A 113 -10.72 -8.56 -28.54
CA LEU A 113 -10.41 -7.94 -27.26
C LEU A 113 -9.00 -7.31 -27.25
N ILE A 114 -8.00 -8.00 -27.80
CA ILE A 114 -6.64 -7.47 -27.93
C ILE A 114 -6.63 -6.22 -28.82
N THR A 115 -7.26 -6.29 -29.98
CA THR A 115 -7.36 -5.17 -30.92
C THR A 115 -8.07 -3.97 -30.29
N SER A 116 -9.23 -4.21 -29.64
CA SER A 116 -9.99 -3.17 -28.93
C SER A 116 -9.19 -2.52 -27.82
N ALA A 117 -8.42 -3.30 -27.05
CA ALA A 117 -7.55 -2.79 -25.99
C ALA A 117 -6.44 -1.87 -26.54
N ILE A 118 -5.89 -2.21 -27.69
CA ILE A 118 -4.87 -1.40 -28.38
C ILE A 118 -5.49 -0.11 -28.94
N ASP A 119 -6.64 -0.19 -29.57
CA ASP A 119 -7.32 0.97 -30.17
C ASP A 119 -7.76 1.97 -29.11
N GLN A 120 -8.24 1.48 -27.95
CA GLN A 120 -8.69 2.32 -26.84
C GLN A 120 -7.56 2.70 -25.87
N ARG A 121 -6.31 2.35 -26.11
CA ARG A 121 -5.16 2.60 -25.22
C ARG A 121 -5.05 4.02 -24.69
N GLY A 122 -5.37 5.01 -25.52
CA GLY A 122 -5.33 6.42 -25.14
C GLY A 122 -6.40 6.79 -24.11
N ALA A 123 -7.63 6.34 -24.29
CA ALA A 123 -8.71 6.56 -23.35
C ALA A 123 -8.46 5.80 -22.02
N VAL A 124 -8.02 4.54 -22.12
CA VAL A 124 -7.70 3.70 -20.96
C VAL A 124 -6.52 4.29 -20.19
N ALA A 125 -5.48 4.80 -20.88
CA ALA A 125 -4.36 5.48 -20.25
C ALA A 125 -4.81 6.75 -19.52
N GLY A 126 -5.65 7.57 -20.14
CA GLY A 126 -6.13 8.82 -19.55
C GLY A 126 -6.94 8.59 -18.27
N ILE A 127 -7.93 7.71 -18.33
CA ILE A 127 -8.76 7.33 -17.18
C ILE A 127 -7.91 6.64 -16.10
N GLY A 128 -7.09 5.68 -16.51
CA GLY A 128 -6.18 4.97 -15.61
C GLY A 128 -5.20 5.91 -14.91
N LEU A 129 -4.62 6.88 -15.60
CA LEU A 129 -3.71 7.86 -15.02
C LEU A 129 -4.41 8.75 -13.98
N LEU A 130 -5.59 9.30 -14.32
CA LEU A 130 -6.33 10.15 -13.39
C LEU A 130 -6.76 9.41 -12.13
N THR A 131 -7.29 8.19 -12.29
CA THR A 131 -7.74 7.38 -11.16
C THR A 131 -6.57 6.86 -10.32
N THR A 132 -5.44 6.48 -10.95
CA THR A 132 -4.21 6.09 -10.23
C THR A 132 -3.63 7.27 -9.46
N LEU A 133 -3.62 8.45 -10.05
CA LEU A 133 -3.12 9.66 -9.39
C LEU A 133 -3.99 10.00 -8.16
N TRP A 134 -5.30 9.93 -8.30
CA TRP A 134 -6.24 10.17 -7.21
C TRP A 134 -6.05 9.18 -6.05
N SER A 135 -6.03 7.87 -6.35
CA SER A 135 -5.85 6.83 -5.32
C SER A 135 -4.43 6.86 -4.72
N GLY A 136 -3.41 7.12 -5.53
CA GLY A 136 -2.02 7.25 -5.09
C GLY A 136 -1.79 8.43 -4.15
N LEU A 137 -2.42 9.58 -4.43
CA LEU A 137 -2.41 10.74 -3.52
C LEU A 137 -3.15 10.45 -2.20
N GLY A 138 -4.22 9.66 -2.24
CA GLY A 138 -4.90 9.17 -1.04
C GLY A 138 -4.02 8.24 -0.23
N TRP A 139 -3.35 7.30 -0.88
CA TRP A 139 -2.39 6.39 -0.27
C TRP A 139 -1.23 7.14 0.40
N MET A 140 -0.59 8.06 -0.32
CA MET A 140 0.52 8.86 0.19
C MET A 140 0.11 9.76 1.36
N ASN A 141 -1.10 10.33 1.33
CA ASN A 141 -1.63 11.08 2.45
C ASN A 141 -1.78 10.22 3.71
N ASN A 142 -2.33 9.01 3.62
CA ASN A 142 -2.45 8.10 4.76
C ASN A 142 -1.08 7.68 5.28
N LEU A 143 -0.12 7.43 4.41
CA LEU A 143 1.25 7.11 4.79
C LEU A 143 1.90 8.28 5.55
N ARG A 144 1.82 9.50 5.01
CA ARG A 144 2.36 10.72 5.63
C ARG A 144 1.75 10.97 7.00
N VAL A 145 0.42 10.94 7.10
CA VAL A 145 -0.29 11.17 8.37
C VAL A 145 0.07 10.07 9.38
N GLY A 146 0.11 8.82 8.96
CA GLY A 146 0.50 7.70 9.82
C GLY A 146 1.92 7.83 10.35
N VAL A 147 2.88 8.14 9.48
CA VAL A 147 4.29 8.37 9.89
C VAL A 147 4.38 9.57 10.84
N SER A 148 3.73 10.70 10.52
CA SER A 148 3.73 11.88 11.39
C SER A 148 3.16 11.55 12.79
N ALA A 149 2.06 10.79 12.87
CA ALA A 149 1.47 10.35 14.12
C ALA A 149 2.46 9.49 14.95
N MET A 150 3.21 8.59 14.31
CA MET A 150 4.23 7.78 15.02
C MET A 150 5.35 8.64 15.63
N TRP A 151 5.63 9.80 15.05
CA TRP A 151 6.64 10.75 15.57
C TRP A 151 6.05 11.84 16.46
N ASN A 152 4.75 11.79 16.80
CA ASN A 152 4.01 12.84 17.50
C ASN A 152 4.12 14.20 16.79
N LEU A 153 4.18 14.20 15.48
CA LEU A 153 4.16 15.39 14.64
C LEU A 153 2.73 15.66 14.19
N ASP A 154 2.35 16.91 14.19
CA ASP A 154 1.05 17.30 13.63
C ASP A 154 1.14 17.28 12.10
N ALA A 155 0.48 16.31 11.47
CA ALA A 155 0.47 16.19 10.01
C ALA A 155 -0.27 17.36 9.33
N ASP A 156 -1.00 18.16 10.11
CA ASP A 156 -1.77 19.31 9.64
C ASP A 156 -1.06 20.67 9.88
N GLU A 157 0.03 20.68 10.62
CA GLU A 157 0.85 21.88 10.77
C GLU A 157 1.50 22.27 9.41
N GLY A 158 1.11 23.42 8.90
CA GLY A 158 1.82 24.11 7.83
C GLY A 158 1.37 23.78 6.41
N GLY A 159 0.39 24.49 5.92
CA GLY A 159 0.15 24.60 4.48
C GLY A 159 -1.31 24.41 4.06
N ASN A 160 -1.64 25.05 2.94
CA ASN A 160 -2.92 24.90 2.28
C ASN A 160 -3.09 23.47 1.73
N PHE A 161 -4.32 23.06 1.50
CA PHE A 161 -4.66 21.78 0.88
C PHE A 161 -3.82 21.45 -0.37
N VAL A 162 -3.60 22.46 -1.23
CA VAL A 162 -2.82 22.32 -2.47
C VAL A 162 -1.35 22.02 -2.17
N THR A 163 -0.76 22.69 -1.20
CA THR A 163 0.64 22.46 -0.80
C THR A 163 0.83 21.06 -0.26
N LYS A 164 -0.09 20.58 0.58
CA LYS A 164 -0.08 19.20 1.11
C LYS A 164 -0.17 18.17 -0.02
N LYS A 165 -1.06 18.38 -0.98
CA LYS A 165 -1.20 17.48 -2.15
C LYS A 165 0.02 17.50 -3.06
N LEU A 166 0.71 18.65 -3.18
CA LEU A 166 1.96 18.72 -3.92
C LEU A 166 3.09 17.96 -3.22
N TRP A 167 3.18 18.05 -1.90
CA TRP A 167 4.13 17.25 -1.12
C TRP A 167 3.82 15.76 -1.19
N ASP A 168 2.55 15.36 -1.13
CA ASP A 168 2.12 13.98 -1.31
C ASP A 168 2.51 13.45 -2.70
N LEU A 169 2.35 14.28 -3.75
CA LEU A 169 2.76 13.94 -5.12
C LEU A 169 4.28 13.77 -5.24
N LEU A 170 5.05 14.72 -4.68
CA LEU A 170 6.52 14.62 -4.69
C LEU A 170 7.01 13.40 -3.92
N GLY A 171 6.40 13.11 -2.77
CA GLY A 171 6.68 11.91 -1.99
C GLY A 171 6.37 10.62 -2.75
N LEU A 172 5.23 10.57 -3.44
CA LEU A 172 4.85 9.44 -4.29
C LEU A 172 5.85 9.22 -5.43
N ILE A 173 6.23 10.29 -6.13
CA ILE A 173 7.24 10.22 -7.20
C ILE A 173 8.58 9.75 -6.64
N GLY A 174 9.02 10.30 -5.51
CA GLY A 174 10.26 9.91 -4.84
C GLY A 174 10.28 8.43 -4.46
N LEU A 175 9.16 7.92 -3.96
CA LEU A 175 9.01 6.51 -3.61
C LEU A 175 9.03 5.59 -4.84
N ILE A 176 8.40 6.00 -5.94
CA ILE A 176 8.45 5.25 -7.21
C ILE A 176 9.89 5.21 -7.73
N VAL A 177 10.60 6.34 -7.74
CA VAL A 177 12.01 6.39 -8.16
C VAL A 177 12.87 5.49 -7.29
N LEU A 178 12.71 5.54 -5.97
CA LEU A 178 13.42 4.66 -5.05
C LEU A 178 13.15 3.17 -5.35
N PHE A 179 11.91 2.83 -5.63
CA PHE A 179 11.50 1.47 -5.96
C PHE A 179 12.15 0.99 -7.27
N VAL A 180 12.14 1.83 -8.32
CA VAL A 180 12.79 1.53 -9.61
C VAL A 180 14.29 1.33 -9.42
N VAL A 181 14.96 2.20 -8.65
CA VAL A 181 16.39 2.07 -8.35
C VAL A 181 16.67 0.78 -7.59
N ALA A 182 15.87 0.45 -6.57
CA ALA A 182 16.01 -0.79 -5.81
C ALA A 182 15.87 -2.02 -6.71
N PHE A 183 14.88 -2.03 -7.61
CA PHE A 183 14.71 -3.11 -8.58
C PHE A 183 15.88 -3.20 -9.57
N ALA A 184 16.36 -2.08 -10.07
CA ALA A 184 17.50 -2.05 -11.00
C ALA A 184 18.78 -2.60 -10.33
N VAL A 185 19.05 -2.20 -9.09
CA VAL A 185 20.21 -2.72 -8.32
C VAL A 185 20.07 -4.22 -8.07
N THR A 186 18.86 -4.69 -7.71
CA THR A 186 18.59 -6.12 -7.50
C THR A 186 18.78 -6.91 -8.78
N ALA A 187 18.27 -6.43 -9.91
CA ALA A 187 18.40 -7.09 -11.22
C ALA A 187 19.87 -7.18 -11.66
N LEU A 188 20.66 -6.13 -11.47
CA LEU A 188 22.08 -6.13 -11.75
C LEU A 188 22.85 -7.09 -10.83
N GLY A 189 22.50 -7.15 -9.55
CA GLY A 189 23.09 -8.08 -8.59
C GLY A 189 22.83 -9.54 -8.97
N VAL A 190 21.61 -9.89 -9.34
CA VAL A 190 21.24 -11.25 -9.75
C VAL A 190 21.94 -11.65 -11.07
N SER A 191 22.00 -10.75 -12.04
CA SER A 191 22.67 -11.04 -13.34
C SER A 191 24.16 -11.28 -13.20
N SER A 192 24.81 -10.64 -12.21
CA SER A 192 26.23 -10.87 -11.91
C SER A 192 26.52 -12.26 -11.33
N TRP A 193 25.56 -12.82 -10.57
CA TRP A 193 25.71 -14.15 -9.97
C TRP A 193 25.45 -15.30 -10.96
N THR A 194 24.68 -15.08 -12.01
CA THR A 194 24.36 -16.11 -13.02
C THR A 194 25.44 -16.24 -14.11
N ASN A 195 26.37 -15.28 -14.19
CA ASN A 195 27.47 -15.28 -15.18
C ASN A 195 28.82 -15.77 -14.62
N THR A 196 28.85 -16.24 -13.37
CA THR A 196 30.01 -16.91 -12.75
C THR A 196 29.72 -18.39 -12.55
#